data_10c00eddf3c8d317bb4c2df72fa40386
#
_entry.id   10c00eddf3c8d317bb4c2df72fa40386
#
_cell.length_a   1.000
_cell.length_b   1.000
_cell.length_c   1.000
_cell.angle_alpha   90.00
_cell.angle_beta   90.00
_cell.angle_gamma   90.00
#
_symmetry.space_group_name_H-M   'P 1'
#
loop_
_entity.id
_entity.type
_entity.pdbx_description
1 polymer ?
#
loop_
_entity_poly.entity_id
_entity_poly.type
_entity_poly.pdbx_seq_one_letter_code
_entity_poly.pdbx_strand_id
1 'polypeptide(L)' 'MTKRGIDEEQIKTTIQIGSKIKQTDGYLAFYTYLSVAYKILKDGRYKIKTVMIND' A
#
# COMPACT_ATOMS: atom_id res chain seq x y z
N MET A 1 19.23 8.49 0.26
CA MET A 1 19.08 7.95 0.03
C MET A 1 18.77 7.52 -0.61
N THR A 2 18.63 7.43 -0.88
CA THR A 2 18.35 7.05 -1.36
C THR A 2 18.02 6.18 -2.01
N LYS A 3 17.88 5.59 -2.12
CA LYS A 3 17.61 4.67 -2.81
C LYS A 3 16.41 4.69 -3.26
N ARG A 4 15.97 4.31 -4.10
CA ARG A 4 14.81 4.26 -4.51
C ARG A 4 14.06 3.46 -3.74
N GLY A 5 14.27 3.29 -2.65
CA GLY A 5 13.50 2.43 -1.82
C GLY A 5 12.13 2.98 -1.56
N ILE A 6 11.28 2.11 -1.12
CA ILE A 6 9.96 2.45 -0.72
C ILE A 6 9.99 2.55 0.78
N ASP A 7 9.67 3.70 1.35
CA ASP A 7 9.71 3.78 2.78
C ASP A 7 8.29 3.78 3.35
N GLU A 8 8.22 3.70 4.65
CA GLU A 8 6.95 3.57 5.32
C GLU A 8 6.01 4.71 5.03
N GLU A 9 6.58 5.89 4.87
CA GLU A 9 5.76 7.05 4.63
C GLU A 9 5.06 6.96 3.30
N GLN A 10 5.73 6.47 2.28
CA GLN A 10 5.12 6.30 0.99
C GLN A 10 4.01 5.26 1.03
N ILE A 11 4.21 4.20 1.77
CA ILE A 11 3.19 3.18 1.91
C ILE A 11 1.97 3.75 2.61
N LYS A 12 2.17 4.51 3.67
CA LYS A 12 1.05 5.12 4.37
C LYS A 12 0.30 6.09 3.47
N THR A 13 1.01 6.90 2.71
CA THR A 13 0.39 7.84 1.80
C THR A 13 -0.45 7.11 0.77
N THR A 14 0.09 6.03 0.22
CA THR A 14 -0.64 5.24 -0.76
C THR A 14 -1.93 4.71 -0.17
N ILE A 15 -1.89 4.21 1.03
CA ILE A 15 -3.07 3.66 1.66
C ILE A 15 -4.08 4.75 1.99
N GLN A 16 -3.62 5.91 2.40
CA GLN A 16 -4.52 6.96 2.83
C GLN A 16 -5.16 7.74 1.70
N ILE A 17 -4.38 8.10 0.71
CA ILE A 17 -4.91 8.97 -0.35
C ILE A 17 -4.91 8.34 -1.73
N GLY A 18 -4.34 7.18 -1.89
CA GLY A 18 -4.38 6.51 -3.17
C GLY A 18 -5.75 5.92 -3.46
N SER A 19 -5.95 5.51 -4.70
CA SER A 19 -7.17 4.81 -5.06
C SER A 19 -7.14 3.41 -4.46
N LYS A 20 -8.28 2.95 -3.97
CA LYS A 20 -8.34 1.65 -3.33
C LYS A 20 -9.35 0.75 -4.00
N ILE A 21 -9.01 -0.51 -4.13
CA ILE A 21 -9.91 -1.51 -4.68
C ILE A 21 -10.02 -2.63 -3.66
N LYS A 22 -11.24 -2.95 -3.28
CA LYS A 22 -11.46 -4.03 -2.34
C LYS A 22 -11.24 -5.36 -3.05
N GLN A 23 -10.49 -6.24 -2.42
CA GLN A 23 -10.24 -7.56 -2.96
C GLN A 23 -10.81 -8.62 -2.04
N THR A 24 -10.72 -9.87 -2.46
CA THR A 24 -11.26 -10.97 -1.68
C THR A 24 -10.67 -11.00 -0.28
N ASP A 25 -9.39 -10.76 -0.16
CA ASP A 25 -8.74 -10.83 1.12
C ASP A 25 -7.92 -9.57 1.35
N GLY A 26 -8.59 -8.46 1.53
CA GLY A 26 -7.90 -7.21 1.80
C GLY A 26 -8.19 -6.16 0.76
N TYR A 27 -7.23 -5.28 0.55
CA TYR A 27 -7.38 -4.15 -0.34
C TYR A 27 -6.13 -3.97 -1.17
N LEU A 28 -6.30 -3.30 -2.30
CA LEU A 28 -5.18 -2.92 -3.14
C LEU A 28 -5.24 -1.41 -3.33
N ALA A 29 -4.20 -0.72 -2.94
CA ALA A 29 -4.13 0.73 -3.04
C ALA A 29 -3.15 1.14 -4.13
N PHE A 30 -3.51 2.16 -4.90
CA PHE A 30 -2.64 2.66 -5.96
C PHE A 30 -2.38 4.13 -5.72
N TYR A 31 -1.16 4.55 -5.91
CA TYR A 31 -0.82 5.96 -5.82
C TYR A 31 0.35 6.22 -6.75
N THR A 32 0.14 7.02 -7.75
CA THR A 32 1.11 7.32 -8.79
C THR A 32 1.63 6.02 -9.40
N TYR A 33 2.85 5.63 -9.09
CA TYR A 33 3.45 4.42 -9.64
C TYR A 33 3.52 3.29 -8.62
N LEU A 34 2.91 3.47 -7.47
CA LEU A 34 3.04 2.52 -6.38
C LEU A 34 1.74 1.76 -6.16
N SER A 35 1.86 0.46 -5.99
CA SER A 35 0.71 -0.38 -5.67
C SER A 35 1.01 -1.12 -4.38
N VAL A 36 0.08 -1.08 -3.44
CA VAL A 36 0.27 -1.72 -2.14
C VAL A 36 -0.92 -2.62 -1.86
N ALA A 37 -0.67 -3.90 -1.70
CA ALA A 37 -1.70 -4.84 -1.29
C ALA A 37 -1.60 -5.00 0.22
N TYR A 38 -2.69 -4.76 0.91
CA TYR A 38 -2.68 -4.78 2.36
C TYR A 38 -3.99 -5.33 2.90
N LYS A 39 -4.01 -5.61 4.18
CA LYS A 39 -5.16 -6.15 4.86
C LYS A 39 -5.33 -5.42 6.17
N ILE A 40 -6.56 -5.16 6.58
CA ILE A 40 -6.83 -4.51 7.84
C ILE A 40 -7.08 -5.59 8.88
N LEU A 41 -6.30 -5.53 9.95
CA LEU A 41 -6.41 -6.52 11.01
C LEU A 41 -7.51 -6.13 12.00
N LYS A 42 -7.88 -7.06 12.86
CA LYS A 42 -8.96 -6.84 13.79
C LYS A 42 -8.71 -5.68 14.74
N ASP A 43 -7.47 -5.45 15.08
CA ASP A 43 -7.15 -4.37 16.01
C ASP A 43 -6.96 -3.04 15.31
N GLY A 44 -7.28 -2.97 14.02
CA GLY A 44 -7.18 -1.71 13.29
C GLY A 44 -5.86 -1.47 12.62
N ARG A 45 -4.93 -2.40 12.74
CA ARG A 45 -3.64 -2.22 12.10
C ARG A 45 -3.67 -2.71 10.67
N TYR A 46 -2.72 -2.26 9.88
CA TYR A 46 -2.61 -2.71 8.50
C TYR A 46 -1.48 -3.72 8.38
N LYS A 47 -1.73 -4.77 7.65
CA LYS A 47 -0.70 -5.74 7.33
C LYS A 47 -0.40 -5.63 5.84
N ILE A 48 0.83 -5.28 5.51
CA ILE A 48 1.22 -5.12 4.11
C ILE A 48 1.55 -6.49 3.54
N LYS A 49 0.87 -6.85 2.46
CA LYS A 49 1.09 -8.14 1.84
C LYS A 49 2.10 -8.06 0.72
N THR A 50 2.01 -7.04 -0.09
CA THR A 50 2.89 -6.90 -1.24
C THR A 50 2.96 -5.44 -1.63
N VAL A 51 4.14 -5.00 -2.05
CA VAL A 51 4.32 -3.66 -2.56
C VAL A 51 4.96 -3.79 -3.93
N MET A 52 4.36 -3.13 -4.92
CA MET A 52 4.86 -3.20 -6.29
C MET A 52 5.04 -1.81 -6.84
N ILE A 53 6.01 -1.66 -7.70
CA ILE A 53 6.24 -0.40 -8.39
C ILE A 53 5.84 -0.60 -9.84
N ASN A 54 4.94 0.24 -10.31
CA ASN A 54 4.49 0.17 -11.69
C ASN A 54 5.18 1.25 -12.49
N ASP A 55 5.85 0.88 -13.52
CA ASP A 55 6.53 1.85 -14.37
C ASP A 55 5.61 2.38 -15.44
#